data_403c9790aaba8c15c89b5f295546d27f
#
_entry.id   403c9790aaba8c15c89b5f295546d27f
#
_cell.length_a   1.000
_cell.length_b   1.000
_cell.length_c   1.000
_cell.angle_alpha   90.00
_cell.angle_beta   90.00
_cell.angle_gamma   90.00
#
_symmetry.space_group_name_H-M   'P 1'
#
loop_
_entity.id
_entity.type
_entity.pdbx_description
1 polymer ?
#
loop_
_entity_poly.entity_id
_entity_poly.type
_entity_poly.pdbx_seq_one_letter_code
_entity_poly.pdbx_strand_id
1 'polypeptide(L)'
;MKKINLKEVLPQISGEVLCGDADKEIEGVSIDTRTIESGETYFALKGENTDGTKYCKDAVKKGAIICFIQENIFTDEELSELGKSATIVLVPNVEDTLVEIAKVKRSLYDIPVVAITGSVGKTSTKDVIARVMAEKYNVQKTQGNHNNRLGVPLTIMGLKDHDALVIEMGMNHAGEISELTQIARPTLSVISNIGTSHIGNLGSRENILKAKLEILEGMDKGRIIINNDNDLLHKWNLEDTDNEKITFGIKEKSKYTAENVKIKEDGNEFTLKIDNQEYEFTTKKPGDIFILNALSAIAVGLEYDIPIEKIQNAVADAEIAKNRMDIEKKDNVLYIKDYYNASLESIKPSLEYLSGLTGGKRIAVLGDIKEVGDFSQELHEKVGAEVAKNKIDVLITVGKEAEYIGNTAVLNGMPRENVFMYRTNLQASTKLKEIISLGDKVLLKASNSMRFGEIYDGLFRKIKLAIVVGGMSSEHDVSLMSGKSVLEKIDKDKYEIK
;
A
#
# COMPACT_ATOMS: atom_id res chain seq x y z
N MET A 1 28.07 10.27 1.28
CA MET A 1 27.37 9.39 0.32
C MET A 1 28.35 8.37 -0.22
N LYS A 2 28.04 7.06 -0.13
CA LYS A 2 28.87 5.99 -0.68
C LYS A 2 28.58 5.88 -2.18
N LYS A 3 29.60 6.01 -2.99
CA LYS A 3 29.50 6.11 -4.45
C LYS A 3 29.81 4.76 -5.09
N ILE A 4 29.24 4.49 -6.25
CA ILE A 4 29.51 3.33 -7.07
C ILE A 4 30.14 3.83 -8.37
N ASN A 5 31.35 3.39 -8.69
CA ASN A 5 31.96 3.71 -9.98
C ASN A 5 31.43 2.75 -11.05
N LEU A 6 30.98 3.30 -12.18
CA LEU A 6 30.43 2.51 -13.29
C LEU A 6 31.42 1.44 -13.75
N LYS A 7 32.69 1.78 -13.90
CA LYS A 7 33.75 0.87 -14.36
C LYS A 7 33.92 -0.37 -13.47
N GLU A 8 33.68 -0.22 -12.14
CA GLU A 8 33.79 -1.34 -11.18
C GLU A 8 32.63 -2.35 -11.31
N VAL A 9 31.47 -1.88 -11.74
CA VAL A 9 30.26 -2.75 -11.88
C VAL A 9 30.08 -3.31 -13.27
N LEU A 10 30.67 -2.72 -14.31
CA LEU A 10 30.55 -3.20 -15.69
C LEU A 10 30.78 -4.69 -15.87
N PRO A 11 31.81 -5.33 -15.28
CA PRO A 11 32.04 -6.78 -15.41
C PRO A 11 30.90 -7.60 -14.79
N GLN A 12 30.30 -7.11 -13.69
CA GLN A 12 29.25 -7.83 -12.95
C GLN A 12 27.92 -7.82 -13.70
N ILE A 13 27.65 -6.73 -14.45
CA ILE A 13 26.42 -6.57 -15.23
C ILE A 13 26.57 -6.95 -16.70
N SER A 14 27.74 -7.47 -17.12
CA SER A 14 28.05 -7.75 -18.52
C SER A 14 27.79 -6.54 -19.43
N GLY A 15 28.16 -5.34 -18.94
CA GLY A 15 27.89 -4.06 -19.62
C GLY A 15 28.95 -3.71 -20.62
N GLU A 16 28.54 -3.21 -21.79
CA GLU A 16 29.40 -2.64 -22.84
C GLU A 16 29.14 -1.13 -22.96
N VAL A 17 30.21 -0.32 -22.84
CA VAL A 17 30.11 1.13 -23.02
C VAL A 17 30.10 1.43 -24.53
N LEU A 18 28.98 1.91 -25.04
CA LEU A 18 28.84 2.31 -26.46
C LEU A 18 29.43 3.69 -26.70
N CYS A 19 29.30 4.61 -25.76
CA CYS A 19 29.88 5.96 -25.82
C CYS A 19 29.96 6.61 -24.43
N GLY A 20 30.76 7.67 -24.31
CA GLY A 20 30.94 8.42 -23.07
C GLY A 20 32.09 7.87 -22.22
N ASP A 21 32.10 8.27 -20.92
CA ASP A 21 33.17 7.97 -19.98
C ASP A 21 32.72 6.91 -18.96
N ALA A 22 33.49 5.83 -18.85
CA ALA A 22 33.22 4.74 -17.88
C ALA A 22 33.63 5.10 -16.43
N ASP A 23 34.42 6.15 -16.21
CA ASP A 23 34.83 6.57 -14.86
C ASP A 23 33.76 7.44 -14.15
N LYS A 24 32.51 7.43 -14.62
CA LYS A 24 31.39 8.11 -13.97
C LYS A 24 30.84 7.36 -12.78
N GLU A 25 30.28 8.11 -11.84
CA GLU A 25 29.65 7.59 -10.63
C GLU A 25 28.13 7.46 -10.81
N ILE A 26 27.57 6.36 -10.29
CA ILE A 26 26.12 6.12 -10.20
C ILE A 26 25.66 6.74 -8.90
N GLU A 27 25.04 7.93 -8.94
CA GLU A 27 24.62 8.65 -7.73
C GLU A 27 23.12 8.56 -7.47
N GLY A 28 22.28 8.90 -8.42
CA GLY A 28 20.83 8.81 -8.38
C GLY A 28 20.33 7.83 -9.46
N VAL A 29 19.09 7.41 -9.33
CA VAL A 29 18.48 6.43 -10.26
C VAL A 29 17.07 6.86 -10.63
N SER A 30 16.78 6.86 -11.93
CA SER A 30 15.43 7.04 -12.45
C SER A 30 15.11 6.00 -13.51
N ILE A 31 13.85 5.57 -13.53
CA ILE A 31 13.24 4.72 -14.55
C ILE A 31 12.20 5.48 -15.37
N ASP A 32 12.01 6.78 -15.07
CA ASP A 32 10.99 7.63 -15.70
C ASP A 32 11.57 8.99 -16.08
N THR A 33 11.64 9.24 -17.39
CA THR A 33 12.15 10.50 -17.92
C THR A 33 11.34 11.74 -17.53
N ARG A 34 10.11 11.57 -17.01
CA ARG A 34 9.29 12.71 -16.55
C ARG A 34 9.78 13.27 -15.22
N THR A 35 10.36 12.42 -14.39
CA THR A 35 10.80 12.73 -13.01
C THR A 35 12.31 12.74 -12.85
N ILE A 36 13.08 12.42 -13.90
CA ILE A 36 14.54 12.37 -13.83
C ILE A 36 15.14 13.74 -13.50
N GLU A 37 16.12 13.75 -12.60
CA GLU A 37 16.89 14.93 -12.21
C GLU A 37 18.28 14.93 -12.84
N SER A 38 18.89 16.12 -12.90
CA SER A 38 20.26 16.26 -13.44
C SER A 38 21.27 15.52 -12.58
N GLY A 39 22.14 14.73 -13.20
CA GLY A 39 23.14 13.90 -12.52
C GLY A 39 22.68 12.48 -12.23
N GLU A 40 21.43 12.14 -12.49
CA GLU A 40 20.92 10.78 -12.27
C GLU A 40 21.30 9.80 -13.39
N THR A 41 21.21 8.52 -13.05
CA THR A 41 21.37 7.39 -13.96
C THR A 41 19.99 6.93 -14.44
N TYR A 42 19.80 6.86 -15.74
CA TYR A 42 18.56 6.38 -16.35
C TYR A 42 18.62 4.89 -16.68
N PHE A 43 17.64 4.13 -16.18
CA PHE A 43 17.45 2.73 -16.52
C PHE A 43 16.29 2.61 -17.52
N ALA A 44 16.61 2.33 -18.79
CA ALA A 44 15.64 2.25 -19.88
C ALA A 44 14.90 0.91 -19.87
N LEU A 45 13.96 0.74 -18.93
CA LEU A 45 13.19 -0.49 -18.77
C LEU A 45 12.33 -0.78 -20.01
N LYS A 46 12.25 -2.05 -20.39
CA LYS A 46 11.35 -2.55 -21.44
C LYS A 46 10.08 -3.09 -20.81
N GLY A 47 8.97 -2.37 -20.96
CA GLY A 47 7.65 -2.80 -20.54
C GLY A 47 6.86 -3.46 -21.68
N GLU A 48 5.67 -3.98 -21.38
CA GLU A 48 4.78 -4.64 -22.36
C GLU A 48 4.40 -3.72 -23.53
N ASN A 49 4.16 -2.44 -23.25
CA ASN A 49 3.67 -1.46 -24.24
C ASN A 49 4.70 -0.38 -24.61
N THR A 50 5.85 -0.34 -23.94
CA THR A 50 6.78 0.78 -24.07
C THR A 50 8.21 0.30 -23.86
N ASP A 51 9.12 0.71 -24.75
CA ASP A 51 10.55 0.50 -24.61
C ASP A 51 11.21 1.80 -24.14
N GLY A 52 11.81 1.75 -22.94
CA GLY A 52 12.48 2.90 -22.33
C GLY A 52 13.66 3.43 -23.13
N THR A 53 14.30 2.60 -23.96
CA THR A 53 15.43 2.99 -24.83
C THR A 53 15.07 4.17 -25.75
N LYS A 54 13.83 4.25 -26.22
CA LYS A 54 13.34 5.35 -27.07
C LYS A 54 13.39 6.72 -26.37
N TYR A 55 13.38 6.75 -25.04
CA TYR A 55 13.42 7.97 -24.24
C TYR A 55 14.84 8.32 -23.74
N CYS A 56 15.87 7.56 -24.11
CA CYS A 56 17.24 7.78 -23.67
C CYS A 56 17.74 9.20 -24.04
N LYS A 57 17.46 9.66 -25.27
CA LYS A 57 17.81 11.02 -25.70
C LYS A 57 17.14 12.11 -24.84
N ASP A 58 15.91 11.89 -24.44
CA ASP A 58 15.18 12.83 -23.59
C ASP A 58 15.71 12.81 -22.14
N ALA A 59 16.12 11.63 -21.65
CA ALA A 59 16.80 11.51 -20.37
C ALA A 59 18.12 12.30 -20.36
N VAL A 60 18.94 12.13 -21.39
CA VAL A 60 20.22 12.87 -21.54
C VAL A 60 19.99 14.37 -21.65
N LYS A 61 18.99 14.84 -22.43
CA LYS A 61 18.62 16.26 -22.48
C LYS A 61 18.22 16.85 -21.14
N LYS A 62 17.65 16.02 -20.24
CA LYS A 62 17.26 16.41 -18.89
C LYS A 62 18.40 16.26 -17.86
N GLY A 63 19.56 15.83 -18.30
CA GLY A 63 20.78 15.78 -17.49
C GLY A 63 21.13 14.40 -16.94
N ALA A 64 20.57 13.31 -17.49
CA ALA A 64 21.06 11.98 -17.18
C ALA A 64 22.53 11.85 -17.59
N ILE A 65 23.36 11.34 -16.69
CA ILE A 65 24.81 11.18 -16.92
C ILE A 65 25.21 9.76 -17.35
N ILE A 66 24.39 8.77 -17.04
CA ILE A 66 24.51 7.37 -17.45
C ILE A 66 23.15 6.89 -17.93
N CYS A 67 23.09 6.13 -19.03
CA CYS A 67 21.88 5.45 -19.49
C CYS A 67 22.19 3.98 -19.74
N PHE A 68 21.48 3.09 -19.05
CA PHE A 68 21.49 1.65 -19.33
C PHE A 68 20.38 1.31 -20.32
N ILE A 69 20.75 0.67 -21.42
CA ILE A 69 19.83 0.26 -22.50
C ILE A 69 20.02 -1.23 -22.81
N GLN A 70 18.97 -1.87 -23.33
CA GLN A 70 18.99 -3.32 -23.65
C GLN A 70 19.17 -3.59 -25.13
N GLU A 71 18.99 -2.58 -25.97
CA GLU A 71 19.15 -2.66 -27.42
C GLU A 71 19.77 -1.36 -27.94
N ASN A 72 20.80 -1.48 -28.80
CA ASN A 72 21.35 -0.30 -29.45
C ASN A 72 20.48 0.11 -30.65
N ILE A 73 19.77 1.24 -30.51
CA ILE A 73 18.91 1.83 -31.55
C ILE A 73 19.52 3.08 -32.17
N PHE A 74 20.76 3.44 -31.82
CA PHE A 74 21.43 4.69 -32.22
C PHE A 74 22.46 4.44 -33.31
N THR A 75 22.60 5.45 -34.20
CA THR A 75 23.70 5.50 -35.17
C THR A 75 25.00 5.93 -34.48
N ASP A 76 26.15 5.72 -35.16
CA ASP A 76 27.46 6.15 -34.68
C ASP A 76 27.52 7.67 -34.42
N GLU A 77 26.87 8.47 -35.28
CA GLU A 77 26.79 9.93 -35.12
C GLU A 77 25.98 10.30 -33.89
N GLU A 78 24.86 9.62 -33.65
CA GLU A 78 24.01 9.83 -32.48
C GLU A 78 24.75 9.44 -31.18
N LEU A 79 25.47 8.32 -31.18
CA LEU A 79 26.30 7.88 -30.04
C LEU A 79 27.44 8.90 -29.79
N SER A 80 28.09 9.42 -30.85
CA SER A 80 29.10 10.46 -30.73
C SER A 80 28.57 11.73 -30.07
N GLU A 81 27.35 12.13 -30.40
CA GLU A 81 26.69 13.30 -29.77
C GLU A 81 26.26 13.03 -28.32
N LEU A 82 25.63 11.89 -28.05
CA LEU A 82 25.22 11.49 -26.70
C LEU A 82 26.42 11.37 -25.77
N GLY A 83 27.55 10.81 -26.24
CA GLY A 83 28.78 10.61 -25.50
C GLY A 83 29.43 11.89 -24.97
N LYS A 84 29.09 13.05 -25.54
CA LYS A 84 29.56 14.36 -25.02
C LYS A 84 28.94 14.73 -23.67
N SER A 85 27.75 14.20 -23.35
CA SER A 85 26.97 14.55 -22.19
C SER A 85 26.74 13.38 -21.23
N ALA A 86 26.57 12.17 -21.76
CA ALA A 86 26.22 10.98 -20.99
C ALA A 86 27.05 9.76 -21.43
N THR A 87 27.06 8.73 -20.59
CA THR A 87 27.60 7.42 -20.93
C THR A 87 26.45 6.49 -21.24
N ILE A 88 26.46 5.88 -22.44
CA ILE A 88 25.46 4.91 -22.86
C ILE A 88 26.06 3.51 -22.69
N VAL A 89 25.38 2.68 -21.91
CA VAL A 89 25.83 1.31 -21.59
C VAL A 89 24.78 0.33 -22.11
N LEU A 90 25.22 -0.55 -22.99
CA LEU A 90 24.44 -1.69 -23.45
C LEU A 90 24.56 -2.83 -22.44
N VAL A 91 23.44 -3.40 -22.01
CA VAL A 91 23.39 -4.51 -21.06
C VAL A 91 22.43 -5.58 -21.56
N PRO A 92 22.62 -6.86 -21.16
CA PRO A 92 21.71 -7.94 -21.56
C PRO A 92 20.27 -7.74 -21.06
N ASN A 93 20.12 -7.22 -19.84
CA ASN A 93 18.82 -6.92 -19.23
C ASN A 93 18.95 -5.73 -18.28
N VAL A 94 18.15 -4.69 -18.50
CA VAL A 94 18.21 -3.44 -17.72
C VAL A 94 17.65 -3.66 -16.28
N GLU A 95 16.65 -4.51 -16.10
CA GLU A 95 16.09 -4.81 -14.79
C GLU A 95 17.08 -5.59 -13.92
N ASP A 96 17.71 -6.64 -14.47
CA ASP A 96 18.78 -7.39 -13.80
C ASP A 96 19.95 -6.48 -13.45
N THR A 97 20.31 -5.56 -14.36
CA THR A 97 21.35 -4.56 -14.11
C THR A 97 21.02 -3.68 -12.90
N LEU A 98 19.78 -3.22 -12.78
CA LEU A 98 19.34 -2.43 -11.61
C LEU A 98 19.44 -3.25 -10.32
N VAL A 99 19.06 -4.54 -10.36
CA VAL A 99 19.17 -5.47 -9.23
C VAL A 99 20.64 -5.64 -8.80
N GLU A 100 21.54 -5.92 -9.74
CA GLU A 100 22.96 -6.13 -9.42
C GLU A 100 23.62 -4.85 -8.87
N ILE A 101 23.34 -3.70 -9.45
CA ILE A 101 23.84 -2.41 -8.93
C ILE A 101 23.28 -2.13 -7.54
N ALA A 102 22.01 -2.46 -7.27
CA ALA A 102 21.41 -2.31 -5.94
C ALA A 102 22.06 -3.24 -4.90
N LYS A 103 22.42 -4.47 -5.26
CA LYS A 103 23.21 -5.37 -4.37
C LYS A 103 24.57 -4.78 -4.03
N VAL A 104 25.28 -4.23 -5.03
CA VAL A 104 26.54 -3.51 -4.80
C VAL A 104 26.31 -2.31 -3.87
N LYS A 105 25.29 -1.49 -4.15
CA LYS A 105 24.94 -0.36 -3.28
C LYS A 105 24.69 -0.81 -1.84
N ARG A 106 23.87 -1.85 -1.67
CA ARG A 106 23.51 -2.39 -0.35
C ARG A 106 24.73 -2.89 0.43
N SER A 107 25.69 -3.54 -0.24
CA SER A 107 26.92 -4.06 0.38
C SER A 107 27.82 -2.97 0.95
N LEU A 108 27.71 -1.75 0.46
CA LEU A 108 28.48 -0.60 0.98
C LEU A 108 28.00 -0.10 2.35
N TYR A 109 26.78 -0.51 2.81
CA TYR A 109 26.18 -0.01 4.03
C TYR A 109 26.09 -1.10 5.10
N ASP A 110 26.75 -0.86 6.24
CA ASP A 110 26.59 -1.67 7.45
C ASP A 110 25.64 -0.95 8.40
N ILE A 111 24.34 -1.15 8.17
CA ILE A 111 23.24 -0.47 8.85
C ILE A 111 22.13 -1.44 9.22
N PRO A 112 21.30 -1.15 10.25
CA PRO A 112 20.05 -1.86 10.49
C PRO A 112 19.15 -1.88 9.26
N VAL A 113 18.67 -3.07 8.89
CA VAL A 113 17.69 -3.26 7.81
C VAL A 113 16.52 -4.09 8.33
N VAL A 114 15.35 -3.46 8.40
CA VAL A 114 14.10 -4.12 8.80
C VAL A 114 13.28 -4.43 7.56
N ALA A 115 13.09 -5.72 7.26
CA ALA A 115 12.25 -6.18 6.16
C ALA A 115 10.86 -6.56 6.64
N ILE A 116 9.81 -6.17 5.91
CA ILE A 116 8.43 -6.41 6.28
C ILE A 116 7.69 -7.14 5.15
N THR A 117 7.04 -8.25 5.47
CA THR A 117 6.08 -8.90 4.59
C THR A 117 4.80 -9.28 5.34
N GLY A 118 3.82 -9.84 4.61
CA GLY A 118 2.54 -10.27 5.13
C GLY A 118 1.44 -10.18 4.09
N SER A 119 0.30 -10.80 4.33
CA SER A 119 -0.86 -10.72 3.43
C SER A 119 -1.54 -9.36 3.53
N VAL A 120 -1.73 -8.85 4.75
CA VAL A 120 -2.37 -7.56 5.05
C VAL A 120 -1.49 -6.74 5.99
N GLY A 121 -1.56 -5.41 5.90
CA GLY A 121 -0.92 -4.50 6.86
C GLY A 121 0.53 -4.14 6.55
N LYS A 122 1.21 -4.75 5.56
CA LYS A 122 2.63 -4.47 5.22
C LYS A 122 2.99 -2.99 5.23
N THR A 123 2.30 -2.19 4.42
CA THR A 123 2.59 -0.76 4.27
C THR A 123 2.35 0.02 5.56
N SER A 124 1.24 -0.28 6.26
CA SER A 124 0.96 0.38 7.55
C SER A 124 1.99 0.00 8.60
N THR A 125 2.37 -1.28 8.69
CA THR A 125 3.43 -1.77 9.56
C THR A 125 4.77 -1.08 9.25
N LYS A 126 5.15 -1.02 7.96
CA LYS A 126 6.35 -0.32 7.49
C LYS A 126 6.36 1.15 7.91
N ASP A 127 5.22 1.86 7.79
CA ASP A 127 5.15 3.28 8.12
C ASP A 127 5.33 3.51 9.62
N VAL A 128 4.70 2.68 10.47
CA VAL A 128 4.86 2.77 11.94
C VAL A 128 6.28 2.38 12.36
N ILE A 129 6.85 1.30 11.81
CA ILE A 129 8.24 0.89 12.10
C ILE A 129 9.22 1.99 11.69
N ALA A 130 9.07 2.55 10.50
CA ALA A 130 9.95 3.61 10.03
C ALA A 130 9.86 4.87 10.94
N ARG A 131 8.67 5.20 11.46
CA ARG A 131 8.47 6.31 12.38
C ARG A 131 9.16 6.03 13.74
N VAL A 132 9.05 4.81 14.25
CA VAL A 132 9.74 4.40 15.50
C VAL A 132 11.27 4.41 15.29
N MET A 133 11.76 3.81 14.21
CA MET A 133 13.21 3.81 13.90
C MET A 133 13.78 5.22 13.74
N ALA A 134 12.98 6.17 13.24
CA ALA A 134 13.38 7.56 13.06
C ALA A 134 13.64 8.31 14.39
N GLU A 135 13.30 7.75 15.53
CA GLU A 135 13.66 8.29 16.84
C GLU A 135 15.17 8.14 17.19
N LYS A 136 15.85 7.26 16.46
CA LYS A 136 17.29 6.97 16.68
C LYS A 136 18.13 7.09 15.40
N TYR A 137 17.52 6.88 14.21
CA TYR A 137 18.22 6.74 12.93
C TYR A 137 17.68 7.71 11.87
N ASN A 138 18.53 8.03 10.89
CA ASN A 138 18.11 8.63 9.63
C ASN A 138 17.63 7.53 8.68
N VAL A 139 16.30 7.34 8.59
CA VAL A 139 15.68 6.15 7.98
C VAL A 139 15.38 6.35 6.50
N GLN A 140 15.94 5.50 5.65
CA GLN A 140 15.39 5.26 4.30
C GLN A 140 14.27 4.22 4.38
N LYS A 141 13.15 4.45 3.68
CA LYS A 141 12.05 3.48 3.63
C LYS A 141 11.45 3.32 2.23
N THR A 142 10.82 2.18 2.00
CA THR A 142 10.02 1.94 0.80
C THR A 142 8.96 3.02 0.61
N GLN A 143 8.93 3.66 -0.54
CA GLN A 143 7.92 4.64 -0.93
C GLN A 143 6.74 3.96 -1.62
N GLY A 144 5.50 4.38 -1.28
CA GLY A 144 4.30 3.81 -1.88
C GLY A 144 4.24 2.29 -1.77
N ASN A 145 4.11 1.63 -2.91
CA ASN A 145 4.09 0.17 -3.08
C ASN A 145 5.31 -0.37 -3.84
N HIS A 146 6.46 0.31 -3.75
CA HIS A 146 7.73 -0.12 -4.36
C HIS A 146 8.31 -1.34 -3.62
N ASN A 147 7.56 -2.44 -3.58
CA ASN A 147 7.82 -3.63 -2.78
C ASN A 147 8.10 -4.89 -3.59
N ASN A 148 8.33 -4.73 -4.89
CA ASN A 148 8.62 -5.78 -5.87
C ASN A 148 10.07 -5.71 -6.38
N ARG A 149 10.39 -6.54 -7.39
CA ARG A 149 11.71 -6.67 -8.02
C ARG A 149 12.30 -5.36 -8.55
N LEU A 150 11.47 -4.39 -8.92
CA LEU A 150 11.92 -3.04 -9.29
C LEU A 150 11.97 -2.09 -8.08
N GLY A 151 10.98 -2.15 -7.23
CA GLY A 151 10.79 -1.20 -6.13
C GLY A 151 11.82 -1.34 -5.00
N VAL A 152 12.21 -2.58 -4.67
CA VAL A 152 13.23 -2.85 -3.64
C VAL A 152 14.61 -2.30 -4.07
N PRO A 153 15.12 -2.58 -5.28
CA PRO A 153 16.33 -1.93 -5.79
C PRO A 153 16.27 -0.40 -5.78
N LEU A 154 15.18 0.20 -6.28
CA LEU A 154 15.01 1.65 -6.27
C LEU A 154 15.07 2.25 -4.85
N THR A 155 14.48 1.56 -3.87
CA THR A 155 14.54 1.98 -2.46
C THR A 155 15.98 1.96 -1.94
N ILE A 156 16.76 0.92 -2.27
CA ILE A 156 18.18 0.77 -1.88
C ILE A 156 19.05 1.81 -2.56
N MET A 157 18.82 2.08 -3.85
CA MET A 157 19.55 3.12 -4.58
C MET A 157 19.31 4.52 -4.02
N GLY A 158 18.20 4.74 -3.32
CA GLY A 158 17.90 5.96 -2.57
C GLY A 158 18.75 6.15 -1.29
N LEU A 159 19.56 5.18 -0.88
CA LEU A 159 20.46 5.31 0.28
C LEU A 159 21.55 6.36 0.02
N LYS A 160 21.62 7.38 0.89
CA LYS A 160 22.62 8.48 0.86
C LYS A 160 23.37 8.53 2.17
N ASP A 161 22.95 9.40 3.08
CA ASP A 161 23.44 9.58 4.44
C ASP A 161 22.58 8.85 5.49
N HIS A 162 21.70 7.96 5.01
CA HIS A 162 20.85 7.14 5.87
C HIS A 162 21.66 6.09 6.62
N ASP A 163 21.26 5.83 7.85
CA ASP A 163 21.88 4.87 8.76
C ASP A 163 20.92 3.76 9.24
N ALA A 164 19.71 3.71 8.65
CA ALA A 164 18.79 2.58 8.74
C ALA A 164 17.93 2.46 7.47
N LEU A 165 17.45 1.24 7.18
CA LEU A 165 16.58 0.93 6.06
C LEU A 165 15.35 0.14 6.53
N VAL A 166 14.15 0.60 6.18
CA VAL A 166 12.89 -0.10 6.41
C VAL A 166 12.25 -0.45 5.07
N ILE A 167 12.18 -1.75 4.75
CA ILE A 167 11.85 -2.20 3.41
C ILE A 167 10.65 -3.15 3.39
N GLU A 168 9.65 -2.82 2.56
CA GLU A 168 8.47 -3.65 2.33
C GLU A 168 8.76 -4.64 1.20
N MET A 169 8.39 -5.93 1.40
CA MET A 169 8.52 -6.99 0.42
C MET A 169 7.16 -7.59 0.10
N GLY A 170 6.71 -7.40 -1.12
CA GLY A 170 5.51 -8.00 -1.69
C GLY A 170 5.84 -9.23 -2.53
N MET A 171 4.83 -10.04 -2.82
CA MET A 171 4.95 -11.18 -3.73
C MET A 171 3.61 -11.50 -4.39
N ASN A 172 3.68 -12.11 -5.56
CA ASN A 172 2.58 -12.79 -6.24
C ASN A 172 2.84 -14.30 -6.35
N HIS A 173 4.11 -14.71 -6.41
CA HIS A 173 4.54 -16.11 -6.57
C HIS A 173 5.63 -16.48 -5.54
N ALA A 174 5.82 -17.76 -5.34
CA ALA A 174 6.95 -18.29 -4.56
C ALA A 174 8.28 -17.93 -5.25
N GLY A 175 9.33 -17.72 -4.44
CA GLY A 175 10.68 -17.34 -4.88
C GLY A 175 10.88 -15.81 -4.99
N GLU A 176 9.81 -15.02 -5.09
CA GLU A 176 9.94 -13.57 -5.24
C GLU A 176 10.51 -12.92 -3.96
N ILE A 177 10.04 -13.31 -2.77
CA ILE A 177 10.59 -12.78 -1.51
C ILE A 177 12.03 -13.24 -1.30
N SER A 178 12.37 -14.48 -1.70
CA SER A 178 13.74 -14.98 -1.67
C SER A 178 14.69 -14.06 -2.44
N GLU A 179 14.33 -13.66 -3.66
CA GLU A 179 15.12 -12.71 -4.44
C GLU A 179 15.23 -11.34 -3.74
N LEU A 180 14.11 -10.78 -3.28
CA LEU A 180 14.08 -9.47 -2.63
C LEU A 180 14.91 -9.43 -1.35
N THR A 181 14.85 -10.48 -0.54
CA THR A 181 15.60 -10.54 0.71
C THR A 181 17.10 -10.69 0.47
N GLN A 182 17.53 -11.40 -0.59
CA GLN A 182 18.94 -11.48 -0.99
C GLN A 182 19.48 -10.13 -1.46
N ILE A 183 18.65 -9.30 -2.09
CA ILE A 183 19.02 -7.92 -2.47
C ILE A 183 19.17 -7.04 -1.22
N ALA A 184 18.18 -7.08 -0.32
CA ALA A 184 18.10 -6.19 0.82
C ALA A 184 18.99 -6.60 2.00
N ARG A 185 19.25 -7.90 2.20
CA ARG A 185 20.03 -8.49 3.30
C ARG A 185 19.59 -7.94 4.65
N PRO A 186 18.37 -8.31 5.13
CA PRO A 186 17.83 -7.79 6.38
C PRO A 186 18.63 -8.22 7.61
N THR A 187 18.61 -7.40 8.64
CA THR A 187 19.12 -7.72 9.99
C THR A 187 18.00 -8.14 10.93
N LEU A 188 16.75 -7.79 10.61
CA LEU A 188 15.54 -8.16 11.32
C LEU A 188 14.38 -8.22 10.33
N SER A 189 13.53 -9.22 10.44
CA SER A 189 12.35 -9.37 9.60
C SER A 189 11.04 -9.33 10.40
N VAL A 190 9.94 -8.93 9.73
CA VAL A 190 8.60 -8.86 10.32
C VAL A 190 7.60 -9.53 9.38
N ILE A 191 6.79 -10.47 9.91
CA ILE A 191 5.62 -11.00 9.19
C ILE A 191 4.36 -10.55 9.92
N SER A 192 3.58 -9.65 9.29
CA SER A 192 2.38 -9.09 9.90
C SER A 192 1.24 -10.11 10.03
N ASN A 193 1.02 -10.92 9.02
CA ASN A 193 0.04 -12.02 9.02
C ASN A 193 0.16 -12.93 7.78
N ILE A 194 -0.52 -14.10 7.86
CA ILE A 194 -0.75 -15.01 6.73
C ILE A 194 -2.26 -15.09 6.51
N GLY A 195 -2.71 -14.53 5.40
CA GLY A 195 -4.11 -14.52 4.95
C GLY A 195 -4.27 -15.19 3.59
N THR A 196 -5.31 -14.75 2.86
CA THR A 196 -5.71 -15.29 1.56
C THR A 196 -5.28 -14.43 0.37
N SER A 197 -4.54 -13.33 0.59
CA SER A 197 -4.00 -12.53 -0.52
C SER A 197 -3.09 -13.38 -1.41
N HIS A 198 -3.28 -13.31 -2.74
CA HIS A 198 -2.56 -14.08 -3.76
C HIS A 198 -2.78 -15.60 -3.69
N ILE A 199 -3.85 -16.07 -3.00
CA ILE A 199 -4.14 -17.52 -2.88
C ILE A 199 -4.41 -18.16 -4.24
N GLY A 200 -4.94 -17.38 -5.20
CA GLY A 200 -5.14 -17.84 -6.57
C GLY A 200 -3.86 -18.31 -7.27
N ASN A 201 -2.71 -17.73 -6.93
CA ASN A 201 -1.40 -18.10 -7.50
C ASN A 201 -0.69 -19.17 -6.68
N LEU A 202 -0.89 -19.21 -5.37
CA LEU A 202 -0.15 -20.06 -4.44
C LEU A 202 -0.93 -21.31 -4.00
N GLY A 203 -2.25 -21.35 -4.22
CA GLY A 203 -3.12 -22.51 -4.01
C GLY A 203 -3.56 -22.76 -2.57
N SER A 204 -2.77 -22.36 -1.55
CA SER A 204 -3.12 -22.56 -0.15
C SER A 204 -2.47 -21.52 0.78
N ARG A 205 -3.01 -21.35 2.00
CA ARG A 205 -2.42 -20.49 3.03
C ARG A 205 -1.08 -21.02 3.53
N GLU A 206 -0.88 -22.32 3.56
CA GLU A 206 0.38 -22.97 3.91
C GLU A 206 1.48 -22.64 2.89
N ASN A 207 1.15 -22.58 1.62
CA ASN A 207 2.08 -22.14 0.58
C ASN A 207 2.38 -20.64 0.70
N ILE A 208 1.39 -19.82 1.07
CA ILE A 208 1.59 -18.41 1.37
C ILE A 208 2.54 -18.23 2.57
N LEU A 209 2.39 -19.05 3.62
CA LEU A 209 3.33 -19.06 4.75
C LEU A 209 4.75 -19.38 4.28
N LYS A 210 4.93 -20.48 3.52
CA LYS A 210 6.24 -20.88 2.98
C LYS A 210 6.88 -19.76 2.18
N ALA A 211 6.14 -19.16 1.24
CA ALA A 211 6.64 -18.07 0.41
C ALA A 211 7.00 -16.82 1.23
N LYS A 212 6.28 -16.51 2.32
CA LYS A 212 6.64 -15.38 3.19
C LYS A 212 7.82 -15.67 4.10
N LEU A 213 8.04 -16.92 4.48
CA LEU A 213 9.22 -17.34 5.26
C LEU A 213 10.52 -17.26 4.44
N GLU A 214 10.45 -17.19 3.10
CA GLU A 214 11.60 -16.88 2.24
C GLU A 214 12.32 -15.57 2.66
N ILE A 215 11.66 -14.69 3.41
CA ILE A 215 12.26 -13.46 3.95
C ILE A 215 13.48 -13.73 4.83
N LEU A 216 13.60 -14.93 5.37
CA LEU A 216 14.74 -15.38 6.19
C LEU A 216 15.96 -15.77 5.37
N GLU A 217 15.81 -16.09 4.08
CA GLU A 217 16.88 -16.65 3.24
C GLU A 217 18.00 -15.64 2.94
N GLY A 218 17.74 -14.34 3.02
CA GLY A 218 18.74 -13.26 2.85
C GLY A 218 19.40 -12.81 4.15
N MET A 219 19.22 -13.53 5.26
CA MET A 219 19.71 -13.16 6.58
C MET A 219 20.85 -14.09 7.02
N ASP A 220 21.88 -13.52 7.63
CA ASP A 220 22.98 -14.31 8.23
C ASP A 220 22.51 -15.05 9.50
N LYS A 221 21.62 -14.44 10.27
CA LYS A 221 20.90 -15.05 11.41
C LYS A 221 19.42 -14.70 11.30
N GLY A 222 18.58 -15.69 11.30
CA GLY A 222 17.14 -15.51 11.20
C GLY A 222 16.55 -14.94 12.49
N ARG A 223 16.44 -13.60 12.57
CA ARG A 223 15.70 -12.87 13.63
C ARG A 223 14.41 -12.37 13.05
N ILE A 224 13.28 -12.79 13.64
CA ILE A 224 11.97 -12.47 13.06
C ILE A 224 10.93 -12.13 14.11
N ILE A 225 10.18 -11.08 13.85
CA ILE A 225 9.01 -10.65 14.65
C ILE A 225 7.75 -11.14 13.94
N ILE A 226 6.90 -11.88 14.65
CA ILE A 226 5.70 -12.52 14.09
C ILE A 226 4.45 -12.26 14.91
N ASN A 227 3.33 -12.13 14.21
CA ASN A 227 2.01 -12.02 14.81
C ASN A 227 1.52 -13.39 15.30
N ASN A 228 1.51 -13.58 16.61
CA ASN A 228 1.10 -14.84 17.25
C ASN A 228 -0.42 -15.05 17.26
N ASP A 229 -1.22 -14.02 16.99
CA ASP A 229 -2.68 -14.16 16.82
C ASP A 229 -3.05 -14.80 15.46
N ASN A 230 -2.10 -14.91 14.54
CA ASN A 230 -2.29 -15.59 13.27
C ASN A 230 -2.07 -17.09 13.43
N ASP A 231 -3.05 -17.90 13.09
CA ASP A 231 -3.09 -19.34 13.29
C ASP A 231 -1.90 -20.10 12.70
N LEU A 232 -1.46 -19.73 11.49
CA LEU A 232 -0.32 -20.37 10.83
C LEU A 232 1.02 -19.91 11.40
N LEU A 233 1.15 -18.62 11.74
CA LEU A 233 2.36 -18.09 12.39
C LEU A 233 2.47 -18.63 13.82
N HIS A 234 1.36 -18.78 14.53
CA HIS A 234 1.34 -19.41 15.86
C HIS A 234 1.84 -20.86 15.81
N LYS A 235 1.35 -21.68 14.85
CA LYS A 235 1.83 -23.04 14.65
C LYS A 235 3.32 -23.06 14.34
N TRP A 236 3.78 -22.22 13.41
CA TRP A 236 5.19 -22.11 13.04
C TRP A 236 6.06 -21.64 14.22
N ASN A 237 5.53 -20.78 15.11
CA ASN A 237 6.23 -20.36 16.33
C ASN A 237 6.58 -21.54 17.24
N LEU A 238 5.75 -22.57 17.28
CA LEU A 238 5.95 -23.77 18.12
C LEU A 238 6.93 -24.79 17.50
N GLU A 239 7.29 -24.61 16.22
CA GLU A 239 8.28 -25.47 15.55
C GLU A 239 9.69 -25.17 16.07
N ASP A 240 10.51 -26.20 16.24
CA ASP A 240 11.93 -26.07 16.57
C ASP A 240 12.71 -25.66 15.33
N THR A 241 13.27 -24.46 15.34
CA THR A 241 14.05 -23.88 14.24
C THR A 241 15.21 -23.07 14.80
N ASP A 242 16.27 -22.88 14.01
CA ASP A 242 17.43 -22.05 14.39
C ASP A 242 17.10 -20.53 14.41
N ASN A 243 15.88 -20.13 14.05
CA ASN A 243 15.48 -18.74 13.98
C ASN A 243 15.10 -18.19 15.37
N GLU A 244 15.58 -17.00 15.70
CA GLU A 244 15.13 -16.25 16.87
C GLU A 244 13.76 -15.63 16.59
N LYS A 245 12.71 -16.18 17.23
CA LYS A 245 11.32 -15.75 17.03
C LYS A 245 10.87 -14.83 18.17
N ILE A 246 10.47 -13.63 17.80
CA ILE A 246 9.91 -12.62 18.68
C ILE A 246 8.41 -12.49 18.38
N THR A 247 7.55 -12.71 19.36
CA THR A 247 6.10 -12.75 19.14
C THR A 247 5.41 -11.50 19.65
N PHE A 248 4.36 -11.08 18.93
CA PHE A 248 3.41 -10.07 19.38
C PHE A 248 1.97 -10.53 19.13
N GLY A 249 1.01 -10.01 19.90
CA GLY A 249 -0.41 -10.34 19.77
C GLY A 249 -1.30 -9.58 20.73
N ILE A 250 -2.61 -9.73 20.55
CA ILE A 250 -3.66 -9.21 21.42
C ILE A 250 -4.35 -10.36 22.15
N LYS A 251 -4.53 -11.51 21.46
CA LYS A 251 -5.32 -12.67 21.91
C LYS A 251 -4.45 -13.77 22.47
N GLU A 252 -3.39 -14.09 21.72
CA GLU A 252 -2.45 -15.15 22.09
C GLU A 252 -1.30 -14.60 22.93
N LYS A 253 -0.96 -15.32 23.99
CA LYS A 253 0.18 -14.94 24.85
C LYS A 253 1.46 -14.85 24.03
N SER A 254 2.09 -13.70 24.07
CA SER A 254 3.25 -13.34 23.26
C SER A 254 4.32 -12.65 24.12
N LYS A 255 5.53 -12.48 23.59
CA LYS A 255 6.55 -11.64 24.25
C LYS A 255 6.00 -10.22 24.46
N TYR A 256 5.27 -9.70 23.46
CA TYR A 256 4.61 -8.39 23.53
C TYR A 256 3.09 -8.58 23.31
N THR A 257 2.33 -8.64 24.43
CA THR A 257 0.87 -8.81 24.40
C THR A 257 0.19 -7.50 24.80
N ALA A 258 -0.68 -6.97 23.93
CA ALA A 258 -1.51 -5.82 24.30
C ALA A 258 -2.58 -6.24 25.29
N GLU A 259 -2.66 -5.51 26.41
CA GLU A 259 -3.66 -5.67 27.46
C GLU A 259 -4.54 -4.41 27.54
N ASN A 260 -5.68 -4.48 28.22
CA ASN A 260 -6.58 -3.34 28.45
C ASN A 260 -6.99 -2.57 27.18
N VAL A 261 -7.18 -3.31 26.08
CA VAL A 261 -7.49 -2.73 24.76
C VAL A 261 -8.82 -2.00 24.77
N LYS A 262 -8.81 -0.74 24.31
CA LYS A 262 -10.00 0.11 24.08
C LYS A 262 -9.96 0.65 22.65
N ILE A 263 -10.94 0.26 21.85
CA ILE A 263 -11.14 0.79 20.50
C ILE A 263 -12.09 1.97 20.59
N LYS A 264 -11.65 3.15 20.12
CA LYS A 264 -12.39 4.40 20.07
C LYS A 264 -12.76 4.75 18.61
N GLU A 265 -13.57 5.79 18.42
CA GLU A 265 -13.92 6.27 17.07
C GLU A 265 -12.70 6.78 16.28
N ASP A 266 -11.72 7.35 16.96
CA ASP A 266 -10.56 8.05 16.38
C ASP A 266 -9.21 7.39 16.68
N GLY A 267 -9.20 6.16 17.23
CA GLY A 267 -7.96 5.46 17.53
C GLY A 267 -8.12 4.33 18.53
N ASN A 268 -7.00 3.87 19.09
CA ASN A 268 -6.98 2.84 20.12
C ASN A 268 -6.17 3.30 21.34
N GLU A 269 -6.49 2.72 22.49
CA GLU A 269 -5.67 2.75 23.70
C GLU A 269 -5.42 1.30 24.14
N PHE A 270 -4.21 1.00 24.57
CA PHE A 270 -3.85 -0.30 25.13
C PHE A 270 -2.63 -0.18 26.04
N THR A 271 -2.40 -1.19 26.87
CA THR A 271 -1.21 -1.28 27.71
C THR A 271 -0.32 -2.44 27.29
N LEU A 272 0.95 -2.34 27.59
CA LEU A 272 1.95 -3.37 27.34
C LEU A 272 2.87 -3.49 28.55
N LYS A 273 3.13 -4.73 28.99
CA LYS A 273 4.11 -5.01 30.05
C LYS A 273 5.48 -5.32 29.44
N ILE A 274 6.48 -4.54 29.84
CA ILE A 274 7.88 -4.70 29.47
C ILE A 274 8.70 -4.70 30.78
N ASP A 275 9.47 -5.75 31.03
CA ASP A 275 10.29 -5.90 32.24
C ASP A 275 9.51 -5.65 33.57
N ASN A 276 8.28 -6.17 33.65
CA ASN A 276 7.34 -5.98 34.77
C ASN A 276 6.82 -4.56 34.98
N GLN A 277 7.12 -3.63 34.11
CA GLN A 277 6.55 -2.29 34.10
C GLN A 277 5.47 -2.17 33.04
N GLU A 278 4.36 -1.51 33.36
CA GLU A 278 3.24 -1.26 32.43
C GLU A 278 3.39 0.09 31.76
N TYR A 279 3.18 0.10 30.43
CA TYR A 279 3.25 1.28 29.59
C TYR A 279 1.98 1.43 28.78
N GLU A 280 1.47 2.66 28.68
CA GLU A 280 0.27 3.00 27.90
C GLU A 280 0.68 3.40 26.47
N PHE A 281 -0.10 2.94 25.49
CA PHE A 281 0.09 3.28 24.07
C PHE A 281 -1.23 3.71 23.45
N THR A 282 -1.12 4.59 22.45
CA THR A 282 -2.25 5.04 21.63
C THR A 282 -1.93 4.94 20.14
N THR A 283 -2.95 4.78 19.32
CA THR A 283 -2.83 4.85 17.85
C THR A 283 -3.89 5.78 17.27
N LYS A 284 -3.58 6.46 16.16
CA LYS A 284 -4.50 7.41 15.48
C LYS A 284 -5.60 6.72 14.68
N LYS A 285 -5.52 5.42 14.44
CA LYS A 285 -6.53 4.68 13.67
C LYS A 285 -7.10 3.56 14.50
N PRO A 286 -8.42 3.33 14.47
CA PRO A 286 -9.09 2.34 15.28
C PRO A 286 -9.00 0.92 14.70
N GLY A 287 -9.14 -0.07 15.59
CA GLY A 287 -9.24 -1.48 15.28
C GLY A 287 -7.96 -2.28 15.52
N ASP A 288 -8.14 -3.57 15.78
CA ASP A 288 -7.08 -4.52 16.17
C ASP A 288 -5.87 -4.51 15.24
N ILE A 289 -6.09 -4.34 13.93
CA ILE A 289 -5.00 -4.34 12.93
C ILE A 289 -3.98 -3.22 13.21
N PHE A 290 -4.41 -2.06 13.71
CA PHE A 290 -3.50 -0.94 14.01
C PHE A 290 -2.78 -1.14 15.33
N ILE A 291 -3.39 -1.86 16.29
CA ILE A 291 -2.71 -2.31 17.50
C ILE A 291 -1.61 -3.31 17.13
N LEU A 292 -1.91 -4.29 16.28
CA LEU A 292 -0.92 -5.27 15.80
C LEU A 292 0.23 -4.61 15.03
N ASN A 293 -0.06 -3.60 14.19
CA ASN A 293 0.98 -2.81 13.52
C ASN A 293 1.85 -2.04 14.55
N ALA A 294 1.23 -1.45 15.57
CA ALA A 294 1.93 -0.77 16.64
C ALA A 294 2.81 -1.74 17.45
N LEU A 295 2.29 -2.91 17.84
CA LEU A 295 3.04 -3.93 18.57
C LEU A 295 4.27 -4.41 17.81
N SER A 296 4.16 -4.60 16.49
CA SER A 296 5.30 -4.97 15.65
C SER A 296 6.37 -3.87 15.64
N ALA A 297 5.95 -2.60 15.59
CA ALA A 297 6.88 -1.46 15.62
C ALA A 297 7.50 -1.24 17.00
N ILE A 298 6.75 -1.45 18.08
CA ILE A 298 7.26 -1.45 19.46
C ILE A 298 8.33 -2.55 19.61
N ALA A 299 8.04 -3.77 19.13
CA ALA A 299 9.00 -4.86 19.16
C ALA A 299 10.28 -4.51 18.41
N VAL A 300 10.18 -3.94 17.19
CA VAL A 300 11.36 -3.47 16.43
C VAL A 300 12.11 -2.39 17.21
N GLY A 301 11.42 -1.40 17.77
CA GLY A 301 12.04 -0.31 18.53
C GLY A 301 12.84 -0.82 19.74
N LEU A 302 12.31 -1.79 20.47
CA LEU A 302 12.97 -2.41 21.62
C LEU A 302 14.19 -3.25 21.19
N GLU A 303 14.12 -3.98 20.07
CA GLU A 303 15.25 -4.75 19.54
C GLU A 303 16.42 -3.86 19.05
N TYR A 304 16.16 -2.57 18.82
CA TYR A 304 17.18 -1.58 18.47
C TYR A 304 17.45 -0.56 19.61
N ASP A 305 17.11 -0.89 20.86
CA ASP A 305 17.35 -0.08 22.05
C ASP A 305 16.85 1.37 21.92
N ILE A 306 15.67 1.57 21.31
CA ILE A 306 15.01 2.87 21.29
C ILE A 306 14.31 3.07 22.64
N PRO A 307 14.49 4.20 23.34
CA PRO A 307 13.84 4.47 24.62
C PRO A 307 12.31 4.37 24.52
N ILE A 308 11.67 3.75 25.52
CA ILE A 308 10.25 3.43 25.46
C ILE A 308 9.37 4.66 25.30
N GLU A 309 9.72 5.78 25.93
CA GLU A 309 8.97 7.03 25.83
C GLU A 309 9.02 7.60 24.40
N LYS A 310 10.13 7.39 23.69
CA LYS A 310 10.25 7.75 22.27
C LYS A 310 9.41 6.84 21.39
N ILE A 311 9.39 5.53 21.70
CA ILE A 311 8.52 4.56 21.00
C ILE A 311 7.05 4.93 21.20
N GLN A 312 6.60 5.25 22.43
CA GLN A 312 5.24 5.67 22.71
C GLN A 312 4.82 6.87 21.85
N ASN A 313 5.65 7.92 21.86
CA ASN A 313 5.41 9.14 21.05
C ASN A 313 5.36 8.82 19.54
N ALA A 314 6.31 8.02 19.05
CA ALA A 314 6.39 7.66 17.64
C ALA A 314 5.18 6.85 17.16
N VAL A 315 4.70 5.90 17.97
CA VAL A 315 3.50 5.11 17.68
C VAL A 315 2.26 5.99 17.68
N ALA A 316 2.12 6.88 18.67
CA ALA A 316 0.99 7.81 18.77
C ALA A 316 0.95 8.80 17.59
N ASP A 317 2.12 9.20 17.08
CA ASP A 317 2.23 10.17 15.98
C ASP A 317 2.27 9.55 14.59
N ALA A 318 2.39 8.22 14.47
CA ALA A 318 2.56 7.55 13.20
C ALA A 318 1.45 7.89 12.20
N GLU A 319 1.87 8.31 11.01
CA GLU A 319 0.99 8.53 9.87
C GLU A 319 0.96 7.28 8.99
N ILE A 320 -0.24 6.86 8.63
CA ILE A 320 -0.49 5.69 7.80
C ILE A 320 -1.02 6.15 6.44
N ALA A 321 -0.58 5.49 5.38
CA ALA A 321 -0.99 5.77 4.01
C ALA A 321 -2.52 5.90 3.86
N LYS A 322 -2.96 6.79 2.98
CA LYS A 322 -4.38 7.10 2.72
C LYS A 322 -5.18 5.87 2.28
N ASN A 323 -6.50 5.95 2.46
CA ASN A 323 -7.48 4.91 2.10
C ASN A 323 -7.30 3.58 2.86
N ARG A 324 -6.76 3.65 4.08
CA ARG A 324 -6.62 2.54 5.03
C ARG A 324 -7.27 2.94 6.35
N MET A 325 -8.56 2.66 6.49
CA MET A 325 -9.38 3.09 7.63
C MET A 325 -9.26 4.61 7.87
N ASP A 326 -9.32 5.41 6.80
CA ASP A 326 -9.41 6.86 6.94
C ASP A 326 -10.83 7.24 7.35
N ILE A 327 -10.96 7.83 8.51
CA ILE A 327 -12.23 8.24 9.07
C ILE A 327 -12.43 9.73 8.77
N GLU A 328 -13.54 10.03 8.14
CA GLU A 328 -13.94 11.41 7.82
C GLU A 328 -15.39 11.62 8.21
N LYS A 329 -15.64 12.67 9.00
CA LYS A 329 -16.99 13.11 9.33
C LYS A 329 -17.36 14.29 8.44
N LYS A 330 -18.38 14.08 7.61
CA LYS A 330 -18.87 15.11 6.68
C LYS A 330 -20.39 15.06 6.61
N ASP A 331 -21.05 16.24 6.67
CA ASP A 331 -22.49 16.37 6.68
C ASP A 331 -23.17 15.49 7.75
N ASN A 332 -22.55 15.40 8.93
CA ASN A 332 -22.95 14.55 10.06
C ASN A 332 -23.05 13.04 9.72
N VAL A 333 -22.34 12.59 8.73
CA VAL A 333 -22.15 11.17 8.36
C VAL A 333 -20.69 10.81 8.59
N LEU A 334 -20.45 9.61 9.14
CA LEU A 334 -19.10 9.07 9.32
C LEU A 334 -18.73 8.18 8.16
N TYR A 335 -17.72 8.55 7.39
CA TYR A 335 -17.18 7.77 6.28
C TYR A 335 -15.90 7.07 6.70
N ILE A 336 -15.87 5.75 6.52
CA ILE A 336 -14.70 4.89 6.74
C ILE A 336 -14.16 4.51 5.37
N LYS A 337 -13.11 5.22 4.92
CA LYS A 337 -12.49 5.03 3.62
C LYS A 337 -11.38 3.97 3.75
N ASP A 338 -11.67 2.75 3.36
CA ASP A 338 -10.76 1.60 3.49
C ASP A 338 -10.67 0.81 2.16
N TYR A 339 -10.46 1.54 1.07
CA TYR A 339 -10.48 1.00 -0.29
C TYR A 339 -9.12 1.00 -1.01
N TYR A 340 -8.03 0.95 -0.25
CA TYR A 340 -6.72 0.73 -0.86
C TYR A 340 -6.59 -0.69 -1.41
N ASN A 341 -7.04 -1.70 -0.66
CA ASN A 341 -7.13 -3.09 -1.09
C ASN A 341 -8.14 -3.85 -0.24
N ALA A 342 -8.56 -5.06 -0.70
CA ALA A 342 -9.50 -5.91 0.00
C ALA A 342 -9.06 -7.38 -0.02
N SER A 343 -9.21 -8.03 1.12
CA SER A 343 -9.15 -9.48 1.34
C SER A 343 -10.09 -9.83 2.49
N LEU A 344 -10.41 -11.10 2.68
CA LEU A 344 -11.25 -11.54 3.81
C LEU A 344 -10.71 -11.03 5.15
N GLU A 345 -9.38 -11.17 5.37
CA GLU A 345 -8.69 -10.77 6.60
C GLU A 345 -8.68 -9.26 6.84
N SER A 346 -8.86 -8.45 5.80
CA SER A 346 -8.96 -7.00 5.95
C SER A 346 -10.39 -6.49 6.02
N ILE A 347 -11.35 -7.18 5.39
CA ILE A 347 -12.78 -6.80 5.41
C ILE A 347 -13.37 -7.10 6.78
N LYS A 348 -13.06 -8.26 7.36
CA LYS A 348 -13.61 -8.69 8.65
C LYS A 348 -13.37 -7.67 9.78
N PRO A 349 -12.14 -7.20 10.07
CA PRO A 349 -11.92 -6.18 11.10
C PRO A 349 -12.62 -4.86 10.80
N SER A 350 -12.76 -4.48 9.51
CA SER A 350 -13.48 -3.25 9.13
C SER A 350 -14.97 -3.35 9.40
N LEU A 351 -15.58 -4.55 9.20
CA LEU A 351 -16.98 -4.82 9.55
C LEU A 351 -17.18 -4.88 11.07
N GLU A 352 -16.25 -5.50 11.80
CA GLU A 352 -16.27 -5.54 13.28
C GLU A 352 -16.22 -4.11 13.85
N TYR A 353 -15.31 -3.25 13.35
CA TYR A 353 -15.27 -1.86 13.75
C TYR A 353 -16.59 -1.12 13.42
N LEU A 354 -17.10 -1.24 12.17
CA LEU A 354 -18.37 -0.62 11.78
C LEU A 354 -19.53 -1.07 12.69
N SER A 355 -19.58 -2.35 13.06
CA SER A 355 -20.63 -2.91 13.91
C SER A 355 -20.61 -2.38 15.34
N GLY A 356 -19.43 -1.99 15.84
CA GLY A 356 -19.26 -1.39 17.17
C GLY A 356 -19.69 0.07 17.27
N LEU A 357 -19.89 0.75 16.13
CA LEU A 357 -20.31 2.15 16.11
C LEU A 357 -21.81 2.28 16.43
N THR A 358 -22.16 3.31 17.21
CA THR A 358 -23.53 3.57 17.66
C THR A 358 -24.13 4.80 17.00
N GLY A 359 -25.46 4.89 16.97
CA GLY A 359 -26.24 6.04 16.42
C GLY A 359 -26.25 6.08 14.89
N GLY A 360 -27.41 5.99 14.26
CA GLY A 360 -27.60 5.90 12.81
C GLY A 360 -27.34 4.51 12.24
N LYS A 361 -27.60 4.33 10.93
CA LYS A 361 -27.42 3.06 10.23
C LYS A 361 -25.94 2.77 9.97
N ARG A 362 -25.58 1.51 9.99
CA ARG A 362 -24.28 0.97 9.58
C ARG A 362 -24.41 0.44 8.16
N ILE A 363 -23.80 1.15 7.21
CA ILE A 363 -23.87 0.87 5.79
C ILE A 363 -22.53 0.34 5.32
N ALA A 364 -22.47 -0.86 4.77
CA ALA A 364 -21.27 -1.40 4.15
C ALA A 364 -21.39 -1.34 2.62
N VAL A 365 -20.43 -0.72 1.96
CA VAL A 365 -20.25 -0.73 0.50
C VAL A 365 -19.03 -1.57 0.19
N LEU A 366 -19.24 -2.78 -0.35
CA LEU A 366 -18.19 -3.77 -0.56
C LEU A 366 -18.04 -4.11 -2.05
N GLY A 367 -16.80 -4.19 -2.53
CA GLY A 367 -16.49 -4.56 -3.91
C GLY A 367 -15.82 -5.91 -4.04
N ASP A 368 -15.51 -6.28 -5.29
CA ASP A 368 -14.81 -7.52 -5.58
C ASP A 368 -13.45 -7.59 -4.87
N ILE A 369 -13.14 -8.78 -4.36
CA ILE A 369 -11.78 -9.17 -3.94
C ILE A 369 -11.08 -9.75 -5.17
N LYS A 370 -9.97 -9.13 -5.58
CA LYS A 370 -9.19 -9.55 -6.75
C LYS A 370 -8.03 -10.47 -6.36
N GLU A 371 -7.42 -11.12 -7.36
CA GLU A 371 -6.25 -12.00 -7.22
C GLU A 371 -6.48 -13.27 -6.39
N VAL A 372 -7.73 -13.71 -6.32
CA VAL A 372 -8.13 -14.90 -5.55
C VAL A 372 -8.42 -16.14 -6.41
N GLY A 373 -8.43 -16.00 -7.74
CA GLY A 373 -8.60 -17.12 -8.67
C GLY A 373 -9.87 -17.94 -8.39
N ASP A 374 -9.76 -19.25 -8.40
CA ASP A 374 -10.87 -20.19 -8.18
C ASP A 374 -11.48 -20.11 -6.77
N PHE A 375 -10.80 -19.46 -5.81
CA PHE A 375 -11.32 -19.23 -4.46
C PHE A 375 -12.30 -18.04 -4.38
N SER A 376 -12.57 -17.36 -5.50
CA SER A 376 -13.36 -16.12 -5.53
C SER A 376 -14.73 -16.31 -4.88
N GLN A 377 -15.49 -17.27 -5.32
CA GLN A 377 -16.85 -17.52 -4.79
C GLN A 377 -16.80 -17.77 -3.28
N GLU A 378 -15.97 -18.72 -2.83
CA GLU A 378 -15.87 -19.09 -1.41
C GLU A 378 -15.51 -17.90 -0.51
N LEU A 379 -14.54 -17.08 -0.94
CA LEU A 379 -14.09 -15.93 -0.15
C LEU A 379 -15.14 -14.82 -0.08
N HIS A 380 -15.84 -14.55 -1.18
CA HIS A 380 -16.93 -13.59 -1.19
C HIS A 380 -18.14 -14.08 -0.36
N GLU A 381 -18.45 -15.38 -0.38
CA GLU A 381 -19.48 -15.98 0.48
C GLU A 381 -19.10 -15.83 1.96
N LYS A 382 -17.85 -16.07 2.35
CA LYS A 382 -17.38 -15.84 3.72
C LYS A 382 -17.54 -14.38 4.15
N VAL A 383 -17.27 -13.42 3.25
CA VAL A 383 -17.52 -11.99 3.54
C VAL A 383 -19.01 -11.74 3.76
N GLY A 384 -19.89 -12.32 2.94
CA GLY A 384 -21.35 -12.20 3.11
C GLY A 384 -21.83 -12.71 4.46
N ALA A 385 -21.29 -13.85 4.92
CA ALA A 385 -21.58 -14.39 6.25
C ALA A 385 -21.08 -13.44 7.37
N GLU A 386 -19.89 -12.83 7.23
CA GLU A 386 -19.39 -11.84 8.21
C GLU A 386 -20.26 -10.56 8.22
N VAL A 387 -20.81 -10.11 7.08
CA VAL A 387 -21.75 -8.97 7.04
C VAL A 387 -23.00 -9.26 7.89
N ALA A 388 -23.62 -10.44 7.70
CA ALA A 388 -24.80 -10.84 8.48
C ALA A 388 -24.49 -11.02 9.96
N LYS A 389 -23.36 -11.68 10.30
CA LYS A 389 -22.88 -11.89 11.68
C LYS A 389 -22.67 -10.58 12.42
N ASN A 390 -22.12 -9.56 11.75
CA ASN A 390 -21.90 -8.23 12.30
C ASN A 390 -23.15 -7.35 12.31
N LYS A 391 -24.30 -7.87 11.92
CA LYS A 391 -25.60 -7.17 11.94
C LYS A 391 -25.55 -5.80 11.26
N ILE A 392 -24.91 -5.74 10.09
CA ILE A 392 -24.86 -4.53 9.25
C ILE A 392 -26.29 -4.20 8.79
N ASP A 393 -26.69 -2.92 8.88
CA ASP A 393 -28.07 -2.51 8.62
C ASP A 393 -28.37 -2.43 7.11
N VAL A 394 -27.41 -2.01 6.29
CA VAL A 394 -27.54 -1.92 4.83
C VAL A 394 -26.26 -2.39 4.16
N LEU A 395 -26.40 -3.20 3.12
CA LEU A 395 -25.31 -3.70 2.28
C LEU A 395 -25.49 -3.24 0.84
N ILE A 396 -24.45 -2.61 0.30
CA ILE A 396 -24.31 -2.33 -1.13
C ILE A 396 -23.10 -3.13 -1.64
N THR A 397 -23.29 -3.96 -2.67
CA THR A 397 -22.19 -4.65 -3.31
C THR A 397 -21.94 -4.11 -4.71
N VAL A 398 -20.67 -4.07 -5.14
CA VAL A 398 -20.27 -3.57 -6.47
C VAL A 398 -19.30 -4.54 -7.12
N GLY A 399 -19.68 -5.04 -8.29
CA GLY A 399 -18.89 -5.98 -9.07
C GLY A 399 -19.59 -7.28 -9.33
N LYS A 400 -18.95 -8.14 -10.13
CA LYS A 400 -19.53 -9.43 -10.51
C LYS A 400 -19.42 -10.42 -9.36
N GLU A 401 -18.27 -10.52 -8.77
CA GLU A 401 -17.98 -11.49 -7.70
C GLU A 401 -18.62 -11.04 -6.37
N ALA A 402 -18.73 -9.73 -6.14
CA ALA A 402 -19.38 -9.17 -4.95
C ALA A 402 -20.90 -9.52 -4.85
N GLU A 403 -21.53 -10.06 -5.92
CA GLU A 403 -22.88 -10.61 -5.82
C GLU A 403 -22.95 -11.79 -4.85
N TYR A 404 -21.91 -12.61 -4.75
CA TYR A 404 -21.83 -13.68 -3.76
C TYR A 404 -21.92 -13.16 -2.33
N ILE A 405 -21.31 -11.97 -2.04
CA ILE A 405 -21.43 -11.32 -0.73
C ILE A 405 -22.89 -11.01 -0.42
N GLY A 406 -23.60 -10.34 -1.37
CA GLY A 406 -24.99 -9.94 -1.18
C GLY A 406 -25.91 -11.12 -0.99
N ASN A 407 -25.80 -12.15 -1.85
CA ASN A 407 -26.61 -13.35 -1.79
C ASN A 407 -26.39 -14.11 -0.47
N THR A 408 -25.15 -14.26 -0.04
CA THR A 408 -24.83 -14.98 1.20
C THR A 408 -25.25 -14.18 2.44
N ALA A 409 -25.17 -12.86 2.43
CA ALA A 409 -25.70 -12.03 3.53
C ALA A 409 -27.22 -12.26 3.71
N VAL A 410 -27.99 -12.32 2.61
CA VAL A 410 -29.42 -12.63 2.66
C VAL A 410 -29.67 -14.05 3.17
N LEU A 411 -28.93 -15.04 2.69
CA LEU A 411 -29.05 -16.44 3.15
C LEU A 411 -28.75 -16.59 4.65
N ASN A 412 -27.91 -15.71 5.21
CA ASN A 412 -27.57 -15.67 6.64
C ASN A 412 -28.46 -14.72 7.45
N GLY A 413 -29.60 -14.30 6.91
CA GLY A 413 -30.66 -13.60 7.66
C GLY A 413 -30.68 -12.08 7.52
N MET A 414 -29.87 -11.48 6.64
CA MET A 414 -30.01 -10.06 6.32
C MET A 414 -31.27 -9.83 5.49
N PRO A 415 -32.17 -8.87 5.83
CA PRO A 415 -33.37 -8.58 5.04
C PRO A 415 -33.02 -8.22 3.58
N ARG A 416 -33.70 -8.86 2.61
CA ARG A 416 -33.42 -8.69 1.18
C ARG A 416 -33.58 -7.25 0.71
N GLU A 417 -34.50 -6.51 1.28
CA GLU A 417 -34.75 -5.08 1.01
C GLU A 417 -33.61 -4.17 1.43
N ASN A 418 -32.70 -4.63 2.28
CA ASN A 418 -31.53 -3.91 2.73
C ASN A 418 -30.24 -4.27 1.96
N VAL A 419 -30.35 -5.15 0.93
CA VAL A 419 -29.21 -5.59 0.14
C VAL A 419 -29.36 -5.13 -1.31
N PHE A 420 -28.43 -4.28 -1.75
CA PHE A 420 -28.39 -3.69 -3.08
C PHE A 420 -27.15 -4.16 -3.83
N MET A 421 -27.31 -4.81 -4.98
CA MET A 421 -26.21 -5.36 -5.77
C MET A 421 -26.10 -4.63 -7.10
N TYR A 422 -24.92 -4.06 -7.38
CA TYR A 422 -24.65 -3.25 -8.56
C TYR A 422 -23.40 -3.70 -9.30
N ARG A 423 -23.27 -3.28 -10.56
CA ARG A 423 -22.09 -3.56 -11.40
C ARG A 423 -21.11 -2.39 -11.45
N THR A 424 -21.54 -1.18 -11.16
CA THR A 424 -20.76 0.03 -11.34
C THR A 424 -20.75 0.92 -10.11
N ASN A 425 -19.66 1.66 -9.93
CA ASN A 425 -19.50 2.66 -8.87
C ASN A 425 -20.59 3.74 -8.94
N LEU A 426 -21.01 4.14 -10.14
CA LEU A 426 -22.04 5.15 -10.33
C LEU A 426 -23.40 4.70 -9.76
N GLN A 427 -23.82 3.44 -10.02
CA GLN A 427 -25.07 2.88 -9.47
C GLN A 427 -25.03 2.84 -7.95
N ALA A 428 -23.91 2.38 -7.39
CA ALA A 428 -23.72 2.31 -5.93
C ALA A 428 -23.72 3.71 -5.29
N SER A 429 -23.01 4.68 -5.88
CA SER A 429 -22.99 6.08 -5.42
C SER A 429 -24.37 6.72 -5.44
N THR A 430 -25.14 6.50 -6.52
CA THR A 430 -26.52 7.00 -6.65
C THR A 430 -27.40 6.42 -5.55
N LYS A 431 -27.37 5.08 -5.35
CA LYS A 431 -28.15 4.43 -4.30
C LYS A 431 -27.72 4.87 -2.90
N LEU A 432 -26.44 4.96 -2.63
CA LEU A 432 -25.95 5.40 -1.35
C LEU A 432 -26.43 6.83 -1.04
N LYS A 433 -26.42 7.72 -2.03
CA LYS A 433 -26.93 9.10 -1.90
C LYS A 433 -28.43 9.17 -1.58
N GLU A 434 -29.23 8.21 -2.05
CA GLU A 434 -30.67 8.11 -1.77
C GLU A 434 -30.97 7.66 -0.34
N ILE A 435 -30.16 6.75 0.22
CA ILE A 435 -30.49 6.05 1.48
C ILE A 435 -29.77 6.60 2.71
N ILE A 436 -28.66 7.35 2.49
CA ILE A 436 -27.84 7.93 3.57
C ILE A 436 -28.62 9.01 4.31
N SER A 437 -28.49 9.00 5.63
CA SER A 437 -29.13 9.96 6.53
C SER A 437 -28.12 10.49 7.55
N LEU A 438 -28.46 11.61 8.17
CA LEU A 438 -27.62 12.20 9.23
C LEU A 438 -27.39 11.19 10.37
N GLY A 439 -26.15 11.06 10.79
CA GLY A 439 -25.74 10.15 11.85
C GLY A 439 -25.31 8.76 11.34
N ASP A 440 -25.51 8.44 10.06
CA ASP A 440 -25.10 7.13 9.48
C ASP A 440 -23.58 6.95 9.43
N LYS A 441 -23.16 5.68 9.38
CA LYS A 441 -21.76 5.25 9.26
C LYS A 441 -21.63 4.43 7.98
N VAL A 442 -20.70 4.82 7.13
CA VAL A 442 -20.50 4.23 5.80
C VAL A 442 -19.09 3.68 5.68
N LEU A 443 -18.96 2.37 5.56
CA LEU A 443 -17.71 1.71 5.19
C LEU A 443 -17.64 1.55 3.67
N LEU A 444 -16.55 2.00 3.07
CA LEU A 444 -16.22 1.79 1.66
C LEU A 444 -14.99 0.89 1.56
N LYS A 445 -15.13 -0.35 1.04
CA LYS A 445 -14.01 -1.29 0.97
C LYS A 445 -14.04 -2.17 -0.27
N ALA A 446 -12.94 -2.14 -1.04
CA ALA A 446 -12.76 -2.94 -2.25
C ALA A 446 -11.28 -3.08 -2.61
N SER A 447 -10.97 -3.95 -3.57
CA SER A 447 -9.66 -3.99 -4.21
C SER A 447 -9.35 -2.69 -4.95
N ASN A 448 -8.08 -2.31 -5.03
CA ASN A 448 -7.61 -1.03 -5.58
C ASN A 448 -8.14 -0.74 -7.00
N SER A 449 -8.16 -1.76 -7.86
CA SER A 449 -8.65 -1.66 -9.23
C SER A 449 -10.13 -1.29 -9.35
N MET A 450 -10.92 -1.45 -8.27
CA MET A 450 -12.34 -1.08 -8.22
C MET A 450 -12.59 0.43 -8.10
N ARG A 451 -11.56 1.23 -7.77
CA ARG A 451 -11.61 2.71 -7.71
C ARG A 451 -12.74 3.27 -6.85
N PHE A 452 -12.94 2.72 -5.65
CA PHE A 452 -14.03 3.11 -4.75
C PHE A 452 -14.01 4.58 -4.30
N GLY A 453 -12.89 5.28 -4.50
CA GLY A 453 -12.86 6.74 -4.40
C GLY A 453 -13.92 7.44 -5.28
N GLU A 454 -14.24 6.87 -6.45
CA GLU A 454 -15.30 7.38 -7.33
C GLU A 454 -16.68 7.35 -6.68
N ILE A 455 -16.96 6.36 -5.81
CA ILE A 455 -18.22 6.27 -5.05
C ILE A 455 -18.29 7.42 -4.05
N TYR A 456 -17.21 7.60 -3.26
CA TYR A 456 -17.13 8.68 -2.28
C TYR A 456 -17.23 10.05 -2.94
N ASP A 457 -16.44 10.32 -3.96
CA ASP A 457 -16.44 11.61 -4.69
C ASP A 457 -17.81 11.86 -5.36
N GLY A 458 -18.46 10.79 -5.83
CA GLY A 458 -19.79 10.83 -6.44
C GLY A 458 -20.88 11.35 -5.48
N LEU A 459 -20.76 11.11 -4.17
CA LEU A 459 -21.72 11.60 -3.17
C LEU A 459 -21.77 13.13 -3.12
N PHE A 460 -20.61 13.78 -3.32
CA PHE A 460 -20.43 15.21 -3.19
C PHE A 460 -20.32 15.93 -4.53
N ARG A 461 -20.37 15.16 -5.64
CA ARG A 461 -20.30 15.73 -6.98
C ARG A 461 -21.57 16.52 -7.28
N LYS A 462 -21.40 17.82 -7.57
CA LYS A 462 -22.48 18.66 -8.06
C LYS A 462 -22.82 18.31 -9.50
N ILE A 463 -24.10 18.35 -9.82
CA ILE A 463 -24.59 18.14 -11.20
C ILE A 463 -24.24 19.41 -11.98
N LYS A 464 -23.45 19.28 -13.04
CA LYS A 464 -23.17 20.40 -13.95
C LYS A 464 -24.42 20.70 -14.76
N LEU A 465 -24.98 21.90 -14.57
CA LEU A 465 -26.17 22.37 -15.23
C LEU A 465 -25.82 23.57 -16.10
N ALA A 466 -26.10 23.49 -17.38
CA ALA A 466 -26.05 24.66 -18.27
C ALA A 466 -27.44 25.27 -18.40
N ILE A 467 -27.55 26.56 -18.12
CA ILE A 467 -28.79 27.30 -18.33
C ILE A 467 -28.64 28.09 -19.61
N VAL A 468 -29.38 27.69 -20.63
CA VAL A 468 -29.39 28.38 -21.93
C VAL A 468 -30.53 29.38 -21.94
N VAL A 469 -30.23 30.67 -22.09
CA VAL A 469 -31.19 31.74 -22.08
C VAL A 469 -30.93 32.71 -23.25
N GLY A 470 -31.89 33.53 -23.57
CA GLY A 470 -31.84 34.45 -24.70
C GLY A 470 -32.52 33.88 -25.95
N GLY A 471 -32.07 34.25 -27.13
CA GLY A 471 -32.60 33.88 -28.42
C GLY A 471 -32.86 35.10 -29.29
N MET A 472 -33.19 34.89 -30.57
CA MET A 472 -33.40 35.96 -31.55
C MET A 472 -34.89 36.43 -31.64
N SER A 473 -35.74 35.95 -30.73
CA SER A 473 -37.18 36.28 -30.72
C SER A 473 -37.48 37.55 -29.90
N SER A 474 -38.71 38.08 -30.06
CA SER A 474 -39.23 39.18 -29.24
C SER A 474 -39.32 38.84 -27.74
N GLU A 475 -39.13 37.57 -27.36
CA GLU A 475 -39.15 37.14 -25.97
C GLU A 475 -37.75 37.03 -25.33
N HIS A 476 -36.73 37.57 -25.97
CA HIS A 476 -35.33 37.56 -25.50
C HIS A 476 -35.22 38.02 -24.03
N ASP A 477 -35.78 39.15 -23.72
CA ASP A 477 -35.70 39.75 -22.36
C ASP A 477 -36.47 38.92 -21.33
N VAL A 478 -37.60 38.33 -21.72
CA VAL A 478 -38.37 37.43 -20.85
C VAL A 478 -37.59 36.18 -20.52
N SER A 479 -36.87 35.62 -21.51
CA SER A 479 -35.98 34.46 -21.33
C SER A 479 -34.82 34.77 -20.38
N LEU A 480 -34.21 35.97 -20.49
CA LEU A 480 -33.15 36.39 -19.56
C LEU A 480 -33.67 36.56 -18.14
N MET A 481 -34.88 37.16 -17.96
CA MET A 481 -35.50 37.28 -16.64
C MET A 481 -35.84 35.93 -16.02
N SER A 482 -36.33 34.99 -16.81
CA SER A 482 -36.64 33.64 -16.37
C SER A 482 -35.37 32.90 -15.93
N GLY A 483 -34.28 32.99 -16.73
CA GLY A 483 -32.98 32.45 -16.37
C GLY A 483 -32.41 32.98 -15.08
N LYS A 484 -32.52 34.31 -14.85
CA LYS A 484 -32.13 34.94 -13.61
C LYS A 484 -32.92 34.39 -12.41
N SER A 485 -34.23 34.25 -12.56
CA SER A 485 -35.09 33.67 -11.50
C SER A 485 -34.72 32.22 -11.17
N VAL A 486 -34.36 31.41 -12.18
CA VAL A 486 -33.87 30.05 -11.97
C VAL A 486 -32.54 30.08 -11.22
N LEU A 487 -31.58 30.94 -11.61
CA LEU A 487 -30.28 31.11 -10.97
C LEU A 487 -30.38 31.51 -9.50
N GLU A 488 -31.37 32.31 -9.12
CA GLU A 488 -31.59 32.73 -7.74
C GLU A 488 -32.20 31.64 -6.87
N LYS A 489 -33.00 30.74 -7.44
CA LYS A 489 -33.76 29.72 -6.71
C LYS A 489 -33.15 28.31 -6.76
N ILE A 490 -32.21 28.10 -7.65
CA ILE A 490 -31.59 26.78 -7.81
C ILE A 490 -30.78 26.39 -6.58
N ASP A 491 -30.84 25.13 -6.21
CA ASP A 491 -30.04 24.55 -5.15
C ASP A 491 -28.56 24.49 -5.58
N LYS A 492 -27.77 25.46 -5.09
CA LYS A 492 -26.34 25.60 -5.38
C LYS A 492 -25.48 24.50 -4.72
N ASP A 493 -26.02 23.75 -3.77
CA ASP A 493 -25.33 22.60 -3.17
C ASP A 493 -25.44 21.37 -4.07
N LYS A 494 -26.52 21.25 -4.82
CA LYS A 494 -26.80 20.15 -5.76
C LYS A 494 -26.26 20.43 -7.16
N TYR A 495 -26.24 21.67 -7.61
CA TYR A 495 -25.90 22.04 -8.98
C TYR A 495 -24.69 22.99 -9.06
N GLU A 496 -23.77 22.69 -9.97
CA GLU A 496 -22.73 23.58 -10.48
C GLU A 496 -23.24 24.21 -11.77
N ILE A 497 -23.46 25.54 -11.77
CA ILE A 497 -24.03 26.22 -12.92
C ILE A 497 -22.93 26.74 -13.83
N LYS A 498 -23.06 26.49 -15.13
CA LYS A 498 -22.25 27.07 -16.18
C LYS A 498 -23.08 28.04 -17.04
#